data_858b1c41981e53c734a6e6e0af4aeff0
#
_entry.id   858b1c41981e53c734a6e6e0af4aeff0
#
_cell.length_a   1.000
_cell.length_b   1.000
_cell.length_c   1.000
_cell.angle_alpha   90.00
_cell.angle_beta   90.00
_cell.angle_gamma   90.00
#
_symmetry.space_group_name_H-M   'P 1'
#
loop_
_entity.id
_entity.type
_entity.pdbx_description
1 polymer ?
#
loop_
_entity_poly.entity_id
_entity_poly.type
_entity_poly.pdbx_seq_one_letter_code
_entity_poly.pdbx_strand_id
1 'polypeptide(L)'
;MDNISQIISRSIGGYSIGSILSALLTFLICLIVVRLVLKLCSRLLSRANRLNERLQKVILTSLKTLLYLLTIIITAEALGINTSSLTAIMSVLTLGVTLAAEDILGNVAGGLVILFSHPFSLGDEIEVGGTTGTVREICLLYTSPS
;
A
#
# COMPACT_ATOMS: atom_id res chain seq x y z
N MET A 1 18.58 -17.94 37.18
CA MET A 1 18.45 -17.57 35.74
C MET A 1 18.20 -18.80 34.88
N ASP A 2 18.66 -19.97 35.26
CA ASP A 2 18.48 -21.19 34.46
C ASP A 2 17.04 -21.69 34.36
N ASN A 3 16.19 -21.41 35.34
CA ASN A 3 14.79 -21.81 35.36
C ASN A 3 13.93 -21.05 34.31
N ILE A 4 14.30 -19.79 34.01
CA ILE A 4 13.57 -18.98 33.03
C ILE A 4 13.89 -19.43 31.61
N SER A 5 15.14 -19.76 31.30
CA SER A 5 15.53 -20.28 29.99
C SER A 5 14.92 -21.66 29.70
N GLN A 6 14.78 -22.51 30.73
CA GLN A 6 14.10 -23.79 30.61
C GLN A 6 12.59 -23.66 30.41
N ILE A 7 11.96 -22.67 31.04
CA ILE A 7 10.53 -22.38 30.85
C ILE A 7 10.30 -21.83 29.45
N ILE A 8 11.17 -20.95 28.96
CA ILE A 8 11.10 -20.38 27.60
C ILE A 8 11.31 -21.45 26.52
N SER A 9 12.14 -22.44 26.79
CA SER A 9 12.38 -23.54 25.86
C SER A 9 11.33 -24.67 25.92
N ARG A 10 10.44 -24.64 26.90
CA ARG A 10 9.39 -25.64 27.04
C ARG A 10 8.36 -25.48 25.91
N SER A 11 8.34 -26.42 25.02
CA SER A 11 7.38 -26.44 23.93
C SER A 11 5.96 -26.76 24.45
N ILE A 12 5.05 -25.84 24.19
CA ILE A 12 3.61 -26.06 24.38
C ILE A 12 3.02 -26.41 23.02
N GLY A 13 2.64 -27.66 22.83
CA GLY A 13 2.02 -28.12 21.58
C GLY A 13 2.91 -27.99 20.33
N GLY A 14 4.23 -28.12 20.48
CA GLY A 14 5.19 -28.05 19.36
C GLY A 14 5.77 -26.66 19.10
N TYR A 15 5.30 -25.63 19.80
CA TYR A 15 5.80 -24.25 19.70
C TYR A 15 6.54 -23.86 20.98
N SER A 16 7.70 -23.20 20.85
CA SER A 16 8.40 -22.66 22.00
C SER A 16 7.66 -21.44 22.58
N ILE A 17 7.71 -21.27 23.89
CA ILE A 17 7.13 -20.09 24.55
C ILE A 17 7.74 -18.79 24.00
N GLY A 18 9.02 -18.83 23.62
CA GLY A 18 9.70 -17.71 22.98
C GLY A 18 9.08 -17.33 21.62
N SER A 19 8.70 -18.35 20.81
CA SER A 19 8.03 -18.12 19.52
C SER A 19 6.64 -17.51 19.71
N ILE A 20 5.88 -17.96 20.70
CA ILE A 20 4.55 -17.40 21.02
C ILE A 20 4.67 -15.96 21.48
N LEU A 21 5.63 -15.65 22.34
CA LEU A 21 5.87 -14.29 22.83
C LEU A 21 6.32 -13.36 21.68
N SER A 22 7.23 -13.80 20.82
CA SER A 22 7.67 -13.04 19.66
C SER A 22 6.54 -12.80 18.67
N ALA A 23 5.70 -13.79 18.43
CA ALA A 23 4.52 -13.67 17.57
C ALA A 23 3.51 -12.66 18.14
N LEU A 24 3.26 -12.70 19.45
CA LEU A 24 2.38 -11.73 20.11
C LEU A 24 2.90 -10.30 19.99
N LEU A 25 4.19 -10.10 20.23
CA LEU A 25 4.86 -8.80 20.06
C LEU A 25 4.76 -8.31 18.61
N THR A 26 5.08 -9.16 17.65
CA THR A 26 4.97 -8.86 16.23
C THR A 26 3.54 -8.48 15.85
N PHE A 27 2.56 -9.23 16.32
CA PHE A 27 1.15 -8.93 16.08
C PHE A 27 0.73 -7.57 16.62
N LEU A 28 1.13 -7.24 17.85
CA LEU A 28 0.84 -5.93 18.45
C LEU A 28 1.48 -4.79 17.66
N ILE A 29 2.75 -4.93 17.28
CA ILE A 29 3.45 -3.94 16.47
C ILE A 29 2.74 -3.76 15.11
N CYS A 30 2.39 -4.85 14.45
CA CYS A 30 1.66 -4.80 13.18
C CYS A 30 0.30 -4.09 13.32
N LEU A 31 -0.46 -4.36 14.38
CA LEU A 31 -1.72 -3.67 14.64
C LEU A 31 -1.54 -2.16 14.82
N ILE A 32 -0.49 -1.75 15.53
CA ILE A 32 -0.18 -0.32 15.71
C ILE A 32 0.15 0.31 14.34
N VAL A 33 1.01 -0.33 13.55
CA VAL A 33 1.38 0.14 12.21
C VAL A 33 0.16 0.23 11.30
N VAL A 34 -0.69 -0.80 11.28
CA VAL A 34 -1.93 -0.82 10.49
C VAL A 34 -2.84 0.35 10.87
N ARG A 35 -3.03 0.59 12.14
CA ARG A 35 -3.83 1.73 12.64
C ARG A 35 -3.25 3.08 12.22
N LEU A 36 -1.92 3.24 12.33
CA LEU A 36 -1.24 4.45 11.90
C LEU A 36 -1.40 4.70 10.40
N VAL A 37 -1.16 3.67 9.58
CA VAL A 37 -1.29 3.75 8.12
C VAL A 37 -2.71 4.08 7.71
N LEU A 38 -3.71 3.39 8.28
CA LEU A 38 -5.12 3.65 7.98
C LEU A 38 -5.55 5.05 8.40
N LYS A 39 -5.10 5.52 9.56
CA LYS A 39 -5.38 6.87 10.06
C LYS A 39 -4.76 7.93 9.15
N LEU A 40 -3.52 7.72 8.71
CA LEU A 40 -2.84 8.62 7.79
C LEU A 40 -3.51 8.66 6.43
N CYS A 41 -3.83 7.49 5.85
CA CYS A 41 -4.56 7.39 4.58
C CYS A 41 -5.94 8.02 4.66
N SER A 42 -6.68 7.79 5.75
CA SER A 42 -7.98 8.42 5.98
C SER A 42 -7.89 9.94 6.03
N ARG A 43 -6.86 10.48 6.69
CA ARG A 43 -6.62 11.94 6.71
C ARG A 43 -6.31 12.51 5.34
N LEU A 44 -5.44 11.84 4.58
CA LEU A 44 -5.06 12.27 3.24
C LEU A 44 -6.25 12.24 2.29
N LEU A 45 -7.07 11.17 2.35
CA LEU A 45 -8.27 11.03 1.52
C LEU A 45 -9.36 12.05 1.90
N SER A 46 -9.52 12.35 3.18
CA SER A 46 -10.51 13.35 3.63
C SER A 46 -10.13 14.78 3.23
N ARG A 47 -8.84 15.07 3.03
CA ARG A 47 -8.36 16.34 2.49
C ARG A 47 -8.57 16.48 0.99
N ALA A 48 -8.68 15.38 0.28
CA ALA A 48 -8.98 15.36 -1.15
C ALA A 48 -10.49 15.51 -1.38
N ASN A 49 -10.99 16.73 -1.37
CA ASN A 49 -12.42 17.05 -1.56
C ASN A 49 -13.02 16.60 -2.91
N ARG A 50 -12.21 16.06 -3.81
CA ARG A 50 -12.63 15.64 -5.15
C ARG A 50 -13.06 14.17 -5.23
N LEU A 51 -12.79 13.37 -4.19
CA LEU A 51 -13.16 11.96 -4.19
C LEU A 51 -14.54 11.75 -3.59
N ASN A 52 -15.40 11.01 -4.30
CA ASN A 52 -16.68 10.59 -3.77
C ASN A 52 -16.50 9.74 -2.51
N GLU A 53 -17.38 9.90 -1.53
CA GLU A 53 -17.36 9.12 -0.28
C GLU A 53 -17.33 7.61 -0.53
N ARG A 54 -18.00 7.14 -1.58
CA ARG A 54 -17.99 5.72 -1.99
C ARG A 54 -16.59 5.25 -2.38
N LEU A 55 -15.87 6.03 -3.16
CA LEU A 55 -14.49 5.70 -3.58
C LEU A 55 -13.54 5.69 -2.40
N GLN A 56 -13.63 6.67 -1.51
CA GLN A 56 -12.84 6.70 -0.28
C GLN A 56 -13.08 5.46 0.57
N LYS A 57 -14.34 5.06 0.73
CA LYS A 57 -14.71 3.88 1.50
C LYS A 57 -14.17 2.59 0.88
N VAL A 58 -14.26 2.45 -0.45
CA VAL A 58 -13.72 1.28 -1.16
C VAL A 58 -12.21 1.21 -1.02
N ILE A 59 -11.50 2.30 -1.23
CA ILE A 59 -10.03 2.37 -1.10
C ILE A 59 -9.60 2.01 0.33
N LEU A 60 -10.21 2.61 1.34
CA LEU A 60 -9.89 2.34 2.75
C LEU A 60 -10.22 0.90 3.14
N THR A 61 -11.33 0.35 2.69
CA THR A 61 -11.71 -1.03 2.97
C THR A 61 -10.75 -2.02 2.31
N SER A 62 -10.37 -1.79 1.07
CA SER A 62 -9.40 -2.62 0.34
C SER A 62 -8.02 -2.58 1.01
N LEU A 63 -7.56 -1.38 1.36
CA LEU A 63 -6.29 -1.20 2.06
C LEU A 63 -6.30 -1.88 3.44
N LYS A 64 -7.39 -1.72 4.19
CA LYS A 64 -7.59 -2.37 5.47
C LYS A 64 -7.51 -3.90 5.35
N THR A 65 -8.22 -4.46 4.40
CA THR A 65 -8.23 -5.92 4.16
C THR A 65 -6.84 -6.43 3.81
N LEU A 66 -6.12 -5.74 2.93
CA LEU A 66 -4.75 -6.09 2.54
C LEU A 66 -3.79 -6.03 3.73
N LEU A 67 -3.85 -4.98 4.54
CA LEU A 67 -2.98 -4.81 5.70
C LEU A 67 -3.25 -5.87 6.78
N TYR A 68 -4.50 -6.23 7.01
CA TYR A 68 -4.82 -7.32 7.94
C TYR A 68 -4.36 -8.67 7.43
N LEU A 69 -4.49 -8.94 6.13
CA LEU A 69 -3.96 -10.16 5.52
C LEU A 69 -2.45 -10.27 5.70
N LEU A 70 -1.72 -9.20 5.43
CA LEU A 70 -0.26 -9.14 5.66
C LEU A 70 0.08 -9.36 7.14
N THR A 71 -0.67 -8.78 8.06
CA THR A 71 -0.48 -8.97 9.50
C THR A 71 -0.61 -10.44 9.90
N ILE A 72 -1.61 -11.13 9.36
CA ILE A 72 -1.82 -12.57 9.62
C ILE A 72 -0.62 -13.39 9.11
N ILE A 73 -0.14 -13.11 7.90
CA ILE A 73 1.01 -13.81 7.31
C ILE A 73 2.27 -13.60 8.14
N ILE A 74 2.59 -12.35 8.49
CA ILE A 74 3.77 -12.01 9.29
C ILE A 74 3.70 -12.66 10.68
N THR A 75 2.53 -12.67 11.29
CA THR A 75 2.32 -13.32 12.60
C THR A 75 2.49 -14.84 12.51
N ALA A 76 1.99 -15.46 11.44
CA ALA A 76 2.15 -16.89 11.18
C ALA A 76 3.64 -17.28 11.00
N GLU A 77 4.41 -16.45 10.29
CA GLU A 77 5.87 -16.63 10.17
C GLU A 77 6.57 -16.53 11.53
N ALA A 78 6.17 -15.58 12.36
CA ALA A 78 6.72 -15.42 13.72
C ALA A 78 6.41 -16.62 14.61
N LEU A 79 5.33 -17.36 14.36
CA LEU A 79 5.01 -18.63 15.01
C LEU A 79 5.81 -19.83 14.48
N GLY A 80 6.59 -19.64 13.41
CA GLY A 80 7.34 -20.71 12.77
C GLY A 80 6.54 -21.53 11.75
N ILE A 81 5.36 -21.06 11.35
CA ILE A 81 4.56 -21.68 10.29
C ILE A 81 5.22 -21.38 8.94
N ASN A 82 5.35 -22.40 8.10
CA ASN A 82 5.89 -22.20 6.76
C ASN A 82 4.85 -21.46 5.88
N THR A 83 5.10 -20.19 5.64
CA THR A 83 4.24 -19.33 4.83
C THR A 83 4.79 -19.08 3.42
N SER A 84 5.84 -19.82 3.01
CA SER A 84 6.53 -19.56 1.74
C SER A 84 5.62 -19.61 0.52
N SER A 85 4.68 -20.55 0.46
CA SER A 85 3.69 -20.61 -0.62
C SER A 85 2.76 -19.41 -0.64
N LEU A 86 2.34 -18.97 0.54
CA LEU A 86 1.45 -17.80 0.69
C LEU A 86 2.19 -16.51 0.35
N THR A 87 3.44 -16.38 0.76
CA THR A 87 4.32 -15.27 0.40
C THR A 87 4.58 -15.22 -1.10
N ALA A 88 4.77 -16.36 -1.75
CA ALA A 88 4.90 -16.45 -3.21
C ALA A 88 3.64 -15.93 -3.93
N ILE A 89 2.45 -16.33 -3.48
CA ILE A 89 1.18 -15.84 -4.04
C ILE A 89 1.04 -14.34 -3.84
N MET A 90 1.35 -13.84 -2.64
CA MET A 90 1.32 -12.41 -2.35
C MET A 90 2.30 -11.61 -3.22
N SER A 91 3.47 -12.17 -3.52
CA SER A 91 4.45 -11.54 -4.41
C SER A 91 3.93 -11.40 -5.84
N VAL A 92 3.27 -12.44 -6.36
CA VAL A 92 2.65 -12.41 -7.69
C VAL A 92 1.49 -11.39 -7.73
N LEU A 93 0.66 -11.37 -6.70
CA LEU A 93 -0.42 -10.38 -6.60
C LEU A 93 0.12 -8.94 -6.52
N THR A 94 1.17 -8.73 -5.73
CA THR A 94 1.83 -7.42 -5.62
C THR A 94 2.40 -6.98 -6.96
N LEU A 95 3.06 -7.88 -7.69
CA LEU A 95 3.56 -7.60 -9.03
C LEU A 95 2.42 -7.22 -9.98
N GLY A 96 1.32 -7.98 -9.97
CA GLY A 96 0.15 -7.69 -10.80
C GLY A 96 -0.45 -6.30 -10.51
N VAL A 97 -0.60 -5.96 -9.24
CA VAL A 97 -1.08 -4.62 -8.83
C VAL A 97 -0.10 -3.53 -9.25
N THR A 98 1.20 -3.76 -9.12
CA THR A 98 2.24 -2.80 -9.53
C THR A 98 2.18 -2.53 -11.02
N LEU A 99 2.06 -3.58 -11.85
CA LEU A 99 1.91 -3.42 -13.30
C LEU A 99 0.63 -2.68 -13.66
N ALA A 100 -0.48 -2.98 -12.98
CA ALA A 100 -1.74 -2.26 -13.18
C ALA A 100 -1.66 -0.78 -12.77
N ALA A 101 -0.83 -0.44 -11.80
CA ALA A 101 -0.61 0.93 -11.34
C ALA A 101 0.45 1.69 -12.16
N GLU A 102 1.19 1.03 -13.02
CA GLU A 102 2.30 1.63 -13.79
C GLU A 102 1.86 2.82 -14.62
N ASP A 103 0.73 2.70 -15.31
CA ASP A 103 0.17 3.79 -16.14
C ASP A 103 -0.20 5.00 -15.28
N ILE A 104 -0.78 4.77 -14.11
CA ILE A 104 -1.15 5.83 -13.16
C ILE A 104 0.10 6.56 -12.66
N LEU A 105 1.12 5.80 -12.28
CA LEU A 105 2.40 6.36 -11.82
C LEU A 105 3.11 7.15 -12.93
N GLY A 106 3.07 6.65 -14.16
CA GLY A 106 3.59 7.35 -15.33
C GLY A 106 2.89 8.69 -15.56
N ASN A 107 1.57 8.72 -15.47
CA ASN A 107 0.77 9.94 -15.60
C ASN A 107 1.06 10.93 -14.47
N VAL A 108 1.17 10.46 -13.22
CA VAL A 108 1.53 11.29 -12.06
C VAL A 108 2.92 11.89 -12.25
N ALA A 109 3.91 11.10 -12.64
CA ALA A 109 5.26 11.56 -12.90
C ALA A 109 5.31 12.59 -14.02
N GLY A 110 4.60 12.33 -15.14
CA GLY A 110 4.50 13.27 -16.26
C GLY A 110 3.85 14.59 -15.86
N GLY A 111 2.74 14.52 -15.11
CA GLY A 111 2.07 15.71 -14.58
C GLY A 111 2.94 16.51 -13.63
N LEU A 112 3.71 15.88 -12.76
CA LEU A 112 4.67 16.56 -11.89
C LEU A 112 5.78 17.25 -12.67
N VAL A 113 6.32 16.59 -13.70
CA VAL A 113 7.33 17.22 -14.59
C VAL A 113 6.75 18.47 -15.26
N ILE A 114 5.52 18.42 -15.75
CA ILE A 114 4.86 19.60 -16.34
C ILE A 114 4.70 20.71 -15.33
N LEU A 115 4.30 20.39 -14.09
CA LEU A 115 4.10 21.36 -13.03
C LEU A 115 5.41 22.03 -12.57
N PHE A 116 6.51 21.27 -12.52
CA PHE A 116 7.80 21.81 -12.10
C PHE A 116 8.59 22.48 -13.22
N SER A 117 8.56 21.91 -14.41
CA SER A 117 9.32 22.45 -15.56
C SER A 117 8.60 23.55 -16.30
N HIS A 118 7.28 23.63 -16.16
CA HIS A 118 6.42 24.61 -16.84
C HIS A 118 6.70 24.73 -18.35
N PRO A 119 6.77 23.60 -19.10
CA PRO A 119 6.99 23.67 -20.57
C PRO A 119 5.82 24.37 -21.28
N PHE A 120 4.64 24.34 -20.66
CA PHE A 120 3.45 25.08 -21.08
C PHE A 120 2.56 25.37 -19.87
N SER A 121 1.68 26.34 -19.99
CA SER A 121 0.73 26.74 -18.96
C SER A 121 -0.71 26.55 -19.43
N LEU A 122 -1.65 26.63 -18.47
CA LEU A 122 -3.07 26.60 -18.80
C LEU A 122 -3.43 27.78 -19.75
N GLY A 123 -4.11 27.46 -20.84
CA GLY A 123 -4.47 28.42 -21.88
C GLY A 123 -3.46 28.52 -23.02
N ASP A 124 -2.29 27.89 -22.89
CA ASP A 124 -1.30 27.85 -23.97
C ASP A 124 -1.75 26.93 -25.10
N GLU A 125 -1.42 27.32 -26.32
CA GLU A 125 -1.63 26.48 -27.49
C GLU A 125 -0.43 25.58 -27.68
N ILE A 126 -0.65 24.27 -27.74
CA ILE A 126 0.39 23.25 -27.86
C ILE A 126 0.13 22.34 -29.04
N GLU A 127 1.20 21.79 -29.61
CA GLU A 127 1.14 20.75 -30.62
C GLU A 127 1.73 19.47 -30.08
N VAL A 128 0.96 18.38 -30.13
CA VAL A 128 1.37 17.04 -29.69
C VAL A 128 0.97 16.02 -30.72
N GLY A 129 1.96 15.29 -31.24
CA GLY A 129 1.70 14.22 -32.22
C GLY A 129 1.00 14.68 -33.49
N GLY A 130 1.26 15.93 -33.95
CA GLY A 130 0.64 16.52 -35.13
C GLY A 130 -0.75 17.12 -34.87
N THR A 131 -1.19 17.15 -33.62
CA THR A 131 -2.47 17.76 -33.24
C THR A 131 -2.23 19.03 -32.43
N THR A 132 -2.83 20.11 -32.83
CA THR A 132 -2.76 21.42 -32.18
C THR A 132 -3.99 21.62 -31.28
N GLY A 133 -3.80 22.11 -30.10
CA GLY A 133 -4.89 22.40 -29.18
C GLY A 133 -4.49 23.33 -28.05
N THR A 134 -5.48 23.77 -27.31
CA THR A 134 -5.29 24.66 -26.15
C THR A 134 -5.32 23.83 -24.85
N VAL A 135 -4.38 24.08 -23.95
CA VAL A 135 -4.33 23.41 -22.64
C VAL A 135 -5.44 23.95 -21.76
N ARG A 136 -6.38 23.09 -21.39
CA ARG A 136 -7.49 23.42 -20.49
C ARG A 136 -7.24 23.00 -19.05
N GLU A 137 -6.67 21.81 -18.87
CA GLU A 137 -6.48 21.19 -17.57
C GLU A 137 -5.24 20.30 -17.57
N ILE A 138 -4.52 20.29 -16.46
CA ILE A 138 -3.41 19.37 -16.18
C ILE A 138 -3.86 18.38 -15.12
N CYS A 139 -3.99 17.08 -15.51
CA CYS A 139 -4.43 16.02 -14.62
C CYS A 139 -3.29 15.05 -14.31
N LEU A 140 -3.15 14.65 -13.04
CA LEU A 140 -2.13 13.69 -12.60
C LEU A 140 -2.58 12.24 -12.68
N LEU A 141 -3.88 11.97 -12.71
CA LEU A 141 -4.43 10.61 -12.56
C LEU A 141 -5.12 10.10 -13.83
N TYR A 142 -5.49 10.96 -14.75
CA TYR A 142 -6.30 10.61 -15.89
C TYR A 142 -5.70 11.13 -17.19
N THR A 143 -5.55 10.25 -18.18
CA THR A 143 -5.15 10.62 -19.54
C THR A 143 -6.37 10.59 -20.44
N SER A 144 -6.71 11.72 -21.06
CA SER A 144 -7.79 11.77 -22.04
C SER A 144 -7.37 11.02 -23.31
N PRO A 145 -8.20 10.12 -23.84
CA PRO A 145 -7.90 9.36 -25.06
C PRO A 145 -8.05 10.18 -26.34
N SER A 146 -8.49 11.41 -26.27
CA SER A 146 -8.66 12.29 -27.44
C SER A 146 -7.55 13.30 -27.60
#